data_22077f910dbbe094c8d60b21e41643e3
#
_entry.id   22077f910dbbe094c8d60b21e41643e3
#
_cell.length_a   1.000
_cell.length_b   1.000
_cell.length_c   1.000
_cell.angle_alpha   90.00
_cell.angle_beta   90.00
_cell.angle_gamma   90.00
#
_symmetry.space_group_name_H-M   'P 1'
#
loop_
_entity.id
_entity.type
_entity.pdbx_description
1 polymer ?
#
loop_
_entity_poly.entity_id
_entity_poly.type
_entity_poly.pdbx_seq_one_letter_code
_entity_poly.pdbx_strand_id
1 'polypeptide(L)'
;MRKSVSVAFFSLMSTLLIFGTVIMGGSELVLFSNYFAQERYDVLDEVVNVAQRTASHLVQEAALPEGEELEALNTKLELIGESAEVYLFFTDCDGNVVLASDPDDLAGDVVEASVLEKSAKAKENYHIFGTLDGVLTEKSYISVHEMRSESGECTGYLFLCSSGDRLVEFRKEFFSNFFLSACLMLLVASVLTKVMMHKLTDPIQKVTDAAQRFGGGDLSVRVEGVDGEGEVADLARTFNRMADNIQMNDNSRGQFMGNIAHELRTPMTTI
;
A
#
# COMPACT_ATOMS: atom_id res chain seq x y z
N MET A 1 3.77 -29.79 -23.63
CA MET A 1 4.59 -28.56 -23.61
C MET A 1 5.18 -28.40 -22.20
N ARG A 2 6.47 -28.72 -22.02
CA ARG A 2 7.18 -28.41 -20.76
C ARG A 2 7.29 -26.88 -20.65
N LYS A 3 6.56 -26.26 -19.72
CA LYS A 3 6.80 -24.83 -19.42
C LYS A 3 8.25 -24.73 -18.97
N SER A 4 9.04 -23.91 -19.67
CA SER A 4 10.44 -23.65 -19.27
C SER A 4 10.45 -23.26 -17.80
N VAL A 5 11.34 -23.84 -17.01
CA VAL A 5 11.51 -23.52 -15.57
C VAL A 5 11.67 -22.00 -15.38
N SER A 6 12.29 -21.34 -16.34
CA SER A 6 12.46 -19.88 -16.39
C SER A 6 11.13 -19.12 -16.43
N VAL A 7 10.14 -19.58 -17.23
CA VAL A 7 8.83 -18.93 -17.32
C VAL A 7 8.05 -19.12 -16.01
N ALA A 8 8.15 -20.31 -15.39
CA ALA A 8 7.50 -20.57 -14.11
C ALA A 8 8.10 -19.71 -12.99
N PHE A 9 9.43 -19.58 -12.94
CA PHE A 9 10.13 -18.76 -11.97
C PHE A 9 9.82 -17.27 -12.14
N PHE A 10 9.83 -16.77 -13.39
CA PHE A 10 9.46 -15.39 -13.69
C PHE A 10 8.01 -15.09 -13.27
N SER A 11 7.08 -15.98 -13.61
CA SER A 11 5.67 -15.84 -13.22
C SER A 11 5.50 -15.83 -11.71
N LEU A 12 6.17 -16.72 -10.98
CA LEU A 12 6.10 -16.77 -9.52
C LEU A 12 6.65 -15.50 -8.89
N MET A 13 7.83 -15.03 -9.30
CA MET A 13 8.45 -13.81 -8.78
C MET A 13 7.62 -12.57 -9.07
N SER A 14 7.12 -12.44 -10.30
CA SER A 14 6.25 -11.31 -10.66
C SER A 14 4.95 -11.30 -9.86
N THR A 15 4.33 -12.46 -9.68
CA THR A 15 3.11 -12.59 -8.88
C THR A 15 3.37 -12.22 -7.41
N LEU A 16 4.47 -12.68 -6.84
CA LEU A 16 4.83 -12.39 -5.44
C LEU A 16 5.12 -10.90 -5.23
N LEU A 17 5.81 -10.26 -6.18
CA LEU A 17 6.06 -8.82 -6.14
C LEU A 17 4.78 -8.00 -6.26
N ILE A 18 3.90 -8.33 -7.20
CA ILE A 18 2.61 -7.64 -7.36
C ILE A 18 1.78 -7.79 -6.10
N PHE A 19 1.68 -9.00 -5.56
CA PHE A 19 0.91 -9.28 -4.35
C PHE A 19 1.46 -8.53 -3.13
N GLY A 20 2.79 -8.53 -2.95
CA GLY A 20 3.45 -7.78 -1.89
C GLY A 20 3.21 -6.26 -2.00
N THR A 21 3.30 -5.71 -3.22
CA THR A 21 3.05 -4.29 -3.47
C THR A 21 1.59 -3.91 -3.17
N VAL A 22 0.62 -4.74 -3.56
CA VAL A 22 -0.80 -4.49 -3.29
C VAL A 22 -1.10 -4.55 -1.79
N ILE A 23 -0.55 -5.52 -1.06
CA ILE A 23 -0.73 -5.62 0.40
C ILE A 23 -0.11 -4.39 1.08
N MET A 24 1.10 -4.02 0.72
CA MET A 24 1.81 -2.88 1.29
C MET A 24 1.02 -1.58 1.07
N GLY A 25 0.61 -1.29 -0.16
CA GLY A 25 -0.17 -0.09 -0.47
C GLY A 25 -1.54 -0.08 0.21
N GLY A 26 -2.22 -1.23 0.30
CA GLY A 26 -3.48 -1.35 1.02
C GLY A 26 -3.33 -1.12 2.52
N SER A 27 -2.28 -1.68 3.15
CA SER A 27 -2.02 -1.49 4.58
C SER A 27 -1.65 -0.03 4.91
N GLU A 28 -0.81 0.60 4.10
CA GLU A 28 -0.44 2.00 4.28
C GLU A 28 -1.65 2.93 4.15
N LEU A 29 -2.56 2.65 3.21
CA LEU A 29 -3.76 3.46 3.02
C LEU A 29 -4.69 3.40 4.26
N VAL A 30 -4.88 2.21 4.83
CA VAL A 30 -5.71 2.03 6.04
C VAL A 30 -5.07 2.71 7.24
N LEU A 31 -3.77 2.51 7.46
CA LEU A 31 -3.04 3.13 8.56
C LEU A 31 -3.07 4.64 8.47
N PHE A 32 -2.83 5.19 7.28
CA PHE A 32 -2.86 6.63 7.05
C PHE A 32 -4.26 7.22 7.26
N SER A 33 -5.31 6.56 6.73
CA SER A 33 -6.69 7.04 6.90
C SER A 33 -7.08 7.12 8.39
N ASN A 34 -6.70 6.11 9.18
CA ASN A 34 -6.98 6.10 10.61
C ASN A 34 -6.16 7.17 11.36
N TYR A 35 -4.88 7.31 11.04
CA TYR A 35 -4.02 8.32 11.64
C TYR A 35 -4.52 9.74 11.34
N PHE A 36 -4.89 10.02 10.09
CA PHE A 36 -5.40 11.31 9.67
C PHE A 36 -6.73 11.66 10.36
N ALA A 37 -7.64 10.68 10.47
CA ALA A 37 -8.91 10.90 11.17
C ALA A 37 -8.67 11.25 12.65
N GLN A 38 -7.80 10.53 13.32
CA GLN A 38 -7.48 10.79 14.72
C GLN A 38 -6.82 12.14 14.93
N GLU A 39 -5.83 12.50 14.09
CA GLU A 39 -5.19 13.81 14.14
C GLU A 39 -6.20 14.95 13.96
N ARG A 40 -7.18 14.80 13.05
CA ARG A 40 -8.23 15.81 12.86
C ARG A 40 -9.12 15.95 14.09
N TYR A 41 -9.54 14.85 14.70
CA TYR A 41 -10.32 14.92 15.94
C TYR A 41 -9.52 15.55 17.09
N ASP A 42 -8.23 15.25 17.22
CA ASP A 42 -7.37 15.85 18.23
C ASP A 42 -7.28 17.38 18.07
N VAL A 43 -7.15 17.87 16.82
CA VAL A 43 -7.18 19.31 16.51
C VAL A 43 -8.53 19.94 16.86
N LEU A 44 -9.65 19.28 16.51
CA LEU A 44 -10.99 19.77 16.84
C LEU A 44 -11.17 19.89 18.37
N ASP A 45 -10.72 18.90 19.11
CA ASP A 45 -10.83 18.88 20.58
C ASP A 45 -9.93 19.92 21.25
N GLU A 46 -8.78 20.28 20.66
CA GLU A 46 -7.94 21.37 21.16
C GLU A 46 -8.63 22.75 21.01
N VAL A 47 -9.33 22.94 19.89
CA VAL A 47 -10.03 24.20 19.58
C VAL A 47 -11.28 24.41 20.45
N VAL A 48 -11.91 23.33 20.93
CA VAL A 48 -13.13 23.40 21.77
C VAL A 48 -13.00 24.37 22.92
N ASN A 49 -11.94 24.26 23.70
CA ASN A 49 -11.75 25.10 24.89
C ASN A 49 -11.63 26.59 24.54
N VAL A 50 -11.03 26.90 23.40
CA VAL A 50 -10.89 28.27 22.92
C VAL A 50 -12.24 28.80 22.43
N ALA A 51 -12.96 27.99 21.64
CA ALA A 51 -14.27 28.34 21.11
C ALA A 51 -15.29 28.55 22.23
N GLN A 52 -15.38 27.66 23.21
CA GLN A 52 -16.28 27.76 24.36
C GLN A 52 -15.99 29.01 25.22
N ARG A 53 -14.71 29.32 25.48
CA ARG A 53 -14.35 30.55 26.23
C ARG A 53 -14.71 31.79 25.46
N THR A 54 -14.53 31.81 24.15
CA THR A 54 -14.87 32.94 23.30
C THR A 54 -16.38 33.15 23.24
N ALA A 55 -17.15 32.07 23.22
CA ALA A 55 -18.61 32.09 23.22
C ALA A 55 -19.23 32.00 24.65
N SER A 56 -18.53 32.44 25.68
CA SER A 56 -18.94 32.32 27.09
C SER A 56 -20.36 32.86 27.38
N HIS A 57 -20.80 33.92 26.72
CA HIS A 57 -22.14 34.46 26.85
C HIS A 57 -23.22 33.48 26.35
N LEU A 58 -22.99 32.79 25.23
CA LEU A 58 -23.89 31.73 24.73
C LEU A 58 -23.98 30.55 25.69
N VAL A 59 -22.86 30.23 26.34
CA VAL A 59 -22.79 29.11 27.30
C VAL A 59 -23.49 29.42 28.60
N GLN A 60 -23.37 30.67 29.11
CA GLN A 60 -23.92 31.07 30.42
C GLN A 60 -25.35 31.54 30.38
N GLU A 61 -25.74 32.30 29.37
CA GLU A 61 -27.01 33.02 29.32
C GLU A 61 -28.00 32.44 28.29
N ALA A 62 -27.56 31.48 27.46
CA ALA A 62 -28.32 30.91 26.33
C ALA A 62 -28.93 32.03 25.42
N ALA A 63 -28.24 33.17 25.34
CA ALA A 63 -28.69 34.34 24.62
C ALA A 63 -27.58 34.82 23.68
N LEU A 64 -27.96 35.21 22.45
CA LEU A 64 -27.06 35.88 21.52
C LEU A 64 -26.86 37.31 21.94
N PRO A 65 -25.62 37.82 21.95
CA PRO A 65 -25.39 39.24 22.06
C PRO A 65 -25.98 39.99 20.85
N GLU A 66 -26.33 41.26 21.00
CA GLU A 66 -26.90 42.05 19.92
C GLU A 66 -25.91 43.14 19.43
N GLY A 67 -26.06 43.54 18.18
CA GLY A 67 -25.31 44.69 17.61
C GLY A 67 -23.81 44.44 17.48
N GLU A 68 -23.00 45.39 17.93
CA GLU A 68 -21.53 45.38 17.80
C GLU A 68 -20.88 44.18 18.53
N GLU A 69 -21.48 43.71 19.60
CA GLU A 69 -20.97 42.52 20.33
C GLU A 69 -21.12 41.23 19.54
N LEU A 70 -22.20 41.05 18.79
CA LEU A 70 -22.41 39.93 17.90
C LEU A 70 -21.39 39.94 16.73
N GLU A 71 -21.16 41.11 16.12
CA GLU A 71 -20.15 41.24 15.05
C GLU A 71 -18.74 40.94 15.57
N ALA A 72 -18.40 41.40 16.78
CA ALA A 72 -17.12 41.10 17.40
C ALA A 72 -16.96 39.60 17.74
N LEU A 73 -18.03 38.92 18.16
CA LEU A 73 -18.05 37.50 18.42
C LEU A 73 -17.85 36.72 17.12
N ASN A 74 -18.60 37.04 16.07
CA ASN A 74 -18.46 36.41 14.76
C ASN A 74 -17.04 36.53 14.22
N THR A 75 -16.45 37.73 14.26
CA THR A 75 -15.08 37.96 13.81
C THR A 75 -14.05 37.10 14.58
N LYS A 76 -14.25 36.92 15.90
CA LYS A 76 -13.38 36.11 16.72
C LYS A 76 -13.53 34.62 16.37
N LEU A 77 -14.76 34.16 16.15
CA LEU A 77 -15.03 32.74 15.78
C LEU A 77 -14.50 32.44 14.38
N GLU A 78 -14.68 33.35 13.43
CA GLU A 78 -14.09 33.27 12.09
C GLU A 78 -12.56 33.17 12.15
N LEU A 79 -11.89 34.03 12.94
CA LEU A 79 -10.45 33.99 13.13
C LEU A 79 -9.96 32.68 13.75
N ILE A 80 -10.70 32.13 14.72
CA ILE A 80 -10.42 30.79 15.30
C ILE A 80 -10.57 29.75 14.23
N GLY A 81 -11.64 29.77 13.46
CA GLY A 81 -11.92 28.87 12.36
C GLY A 81 -10.83 28.88 11.31
N GLU A 82 -10.46 30.06 10.80
CA GLU A 82 -9.40 30.23 9.81
C GLU A 82 -8.03 29.73 10.32
N SER A 83 -7.68 30.09 11.57
CA SER A 83 -6.36 29.71 12.13
C SER A 83 -6.18 28.23 12.34
N ALA A 84 -7.24 27.51 12.67
CA ALA A 84 -7.26 26.07 12.90
C ALA A 84 -7.74 25.26 11.67
N GLU A 85 -8.19 25.95 10.62
CA GLU A 85 -8.84 25.34 9.45
C GLU A 85 -10.07 24.50 9.85
N VAL A 86 -10.86 25.03 10.77
CA VAL A 86 -12.04 24.43 11.36
C VAL A 86 -13.23 25.33 11.13
N TYR A 87 -14.31 24.80 10.65
CA TYR A 87 -15.60 25.42 10.64
C TYR A 87 -16.32 25.15 11.95
N LEU A 88 -16.95 26.13 12.56
CA LEU A 88 -17.64 25.95 13.83
C LEU A 88 -19.01 26.60 13.82
N PHE A 89 -20.00 25.96 14.46
CA PHE A 89 -21.32 26.50 14.64
C PHE A 89 -21.93 26.05 15.98
N PHE A 90 -22.88 26.86 16.44
CA PHE A 90 -23.61 26.63 17.70
C PHE A 90 -25.07 26.33 17.40
N THR A 91 -25.66 25.41 18.16
CA THR A 91 -27.09 25.15 18.13
C THR A 91 -27.71 25.37 19.51
N ASP A 92 -29.02 25.58 19.54
CA ASP A 92 -29.81 25.44 20.76
C ASP A 92 -29.96 23.98 21.18
N CYS A 93 -30.69 23.74 22.29
CA CYS A 93 -30.93 22.37 22.78
C CYS A 93 -31.86 21.53 21.88
N ASP A 94 -32.59 22.18 20.98
CA ASP A 94 -33.47 21.55 20.00
C ASP A 94 -32.77 21.26 18.68
N GLY A 95 -31.54 21.76 18.52
CA GLY A 95 -30.70 21.51 17.34
C GLY A 95 -30.78 22.59 16.27
N ASN A 96 -31.51 23.71 16.51
CA ASN A 96 -31.53 24.82 15.56
C ASN A 96 -30.19 25.57 15.59
N VAL A 97 -29.63 25.86 14.42
CA VAL A 97 -28.41 26.64 14.32
C VAL A 97 -28.66 28.08 14.74
N VAL A 98 -27.87 28.50 15.72
CA VAL A 98 -27.98 29.86 16.31
C VAL A 98 -26.89 30.78 15.80
N LEU A 99 -25.69 30.26 15.60
CA LEU A 99 -24.52 31.02 15.19
C LEU A 99 -23.56 30.14 14.42
N ALA A 100 -22.95 30.61 13.36
CA ALA A 100 -21.97 29.88 12.54
C ALA A 100 -20.80 30.80 12.15
N SER A 101 -19.59 30.30 12.12
CA SER A 101 -18.39 31.03 11.70
C SER A 101 -18.42 31.38 10.21
N ASP A 102 -18.98 30.47 9.39
CA ASP A 102 -19.24 30.71 7.97
C ASP A 102 -20.62 30.12 7.61
N PRO A 103 -21.63 30.96 7.34
CA PRO A 103 -22.96 30.49 6.96
C PRO A 103 -23.02 29.78 5.62
N ASP A 104 -22.06 30.01 4.71
CA ASP A 104 -22.07 29.42 3.37
C ASP A 104 -21.72 27.89 3.40
N ASP A 105 -21.11 27.41 4.48
CA ASP A 105 -20.82 26.00 4.70
C ASP A 105 -22.03 25.19 5.19
N LEU A 106 -23.13 25.87 5.54
CA LEU A 106 -24.37 25.23 5.99
C LEU A 106 -25.37 25.10 4.83
N ALA A 107 -25.88 23.89 4.64
CA ALA A 107 -27.00 23.60 3.73
C ALA A 107 -28.32 23.47 4.46
N GLY A 108 -28.32 23.38 5.79
CA GLY A 108 -29.51 23.25 6.64
C GLY A 108 -29.37 23.95 7.98
N ASP A 109 -30.50 24.32 8.56
CA ASP A 109 -30.57 25.13 9.79
C ASP A 109 -30.86 24.29 11.06
N VAL A 110 -31.09 22.97 10.94
CA VAL A 110 -31.48 22.11 12.05
C VAL A 110 -30.71 20.81 12.04
N VAL A 111 -30.04 20.49 13.15
CA VAL A 111 -29.36 19.23 13.38
C VAL A 111 -30.36 18.18 13.92
N GLU A 112 -30.28 16.95 13.41
CA GLU A 112 -31.18 15.87 13.80
C GLU A 112 -31.03 15.51 15.30
N ALA A 113 -32.15 15.33 15.99
CA ALA A 113 -32.20 14.98 17.42
C ALA A 113 -31.40 13.71 17.76
N SER A 114 -31.27 12.78 16.81
CA SER A 114 -30.51 11.53 16.98
C SER A 114 -29.01 11.78 17.24
N VAL A 115 -28.45 12.86 16.69
CA VAL A 115 -27.05 13.29 16.87
C VAL A 115 -26.88 13.89 18.27
N LEU A 116 -27.79 14.76 18.66
CA LEU A 116 -27.81 15.43 19.97
C LEU A 116 -27.91 14.42 21.11
N GLU A 117 -28.84 13.44 21.00
CA GLU A 117 -28.95 12.37 21.98
C GLU A 117 -27.69 11.51 22.13
N LYS A 118 -27.01 11.20 21.05
CA LYS A 118 -25.77 10.43 21.08
C LYS A 118 -24.66 11.26 21.72
N SER A 119 -24.56 12.54 21.40
CA SER A 119 -23.60 13.44 22.01
C SER A 119 -23.82 13.58 23.51
N ALA A 120 -25.07 13.79 23.94
CA ALA A 120 -25.41 13.91 25.37
C ALA A 120 -25.14 12.61 26.18
N LYS A 121 -25.17 11.44 25.55
CA LYS A 121 -24.87 10.13 26.17
C LYS A 121 -23.37 9.79 26.12
N ALA A 122 -22.58 10.48 25.33
CA ALA A 122 -21.14 10.25 25.24
C ALA A 122 -20.47 10.71 26.55
N LYS A 123 -19.56 9.89 27.08
CA LYS A 123 -18.79 10.24 28.29
C LYS A 123 -17.61 11.19 27.97
N GLU A 124 -17.24 11.21 26.73
CA GLU A 124 -16.18 12.01 26.14
C GLU A 124 -16.72 12.69 24.87
N ASN A 125 -15.90 13.41 24.16
CA ASN A 125 -16.26 14.08 22.91
C ASN A 125 -16.92 13.10 21.92
N TYR A 126 -18.00 13.53 21.29
CA TYR A 126 -18.71 12.72 20.31
C TYR A 126 -18.23 13.05 18.90
N HIS A 127 -17.54 12.11 18.27
CA HIS A 127 -16.95 12.28 16.95
C HIS A 127 -17.80 11.60 15.88
N ILE A 128 -18.00 12.31 14.76
CA ILE A 128 -18.75 11.84 13.59
C ILE A 128 -17.97 12.19 12.33
N PHE A 129 -18.09 11.36 11.30
CA PHE A 129 -17.66 11.73 9.94
C PHE A 129 -18.87 11.66 9.00
N GLY A 130 -19.23 12.80 8.43
CA GLY A 130 -20.40 12.89 7.55
C GLY A 130 -20.84 14.32 7.27
N THR A 131 -22.10 14.48 6.84
CA THR A 131 -22.74 15.75 6.49
C THR A 131 -23.78 16.20 7.51
N LEU A 132 -23.89 15.54 8.67
CA LEU A 132 -24.98 15.74 9.66
C LEU A 132 -26.37 15.71 9.00
N ASP A 133 -26.64 14.68 8.24
CA ASP A 133 -27.89 14.47 7.49
C ASP A 133 -28.26 15.64 6.55
N GLY A 134 -27.23 16.31 6.00
CA GLY A 134 -27.41 17.41 5.03
C GLY A 134 -27.36 18.80 5.64
N VAL A 135 -26.99 18.95 6.91
CA VAL A 135 -26.72 20.27 7.51
C VAL A 135 -25.44 20.86 6.95
N LEU A 136 -24.41 20.04 6.72
CA LEU A 136 -23.18 20.47 6.07
C LEU A 136 -23.22 20.21 4.56
N THR A 137 -22.65 21.12 3.77
CA THR A 137 -22.53 20.97 2.31
C THR A 137 -21.60 19.82 1.92
N GLU A 138 -20.55 19.58 2.73
CA GLU A 138 -19.53 18.57 2.48
C GLU A 138 -19.31 17.64 3.65
N LYS A 139 -18.77 16.42 3.35
CA LYS A 139 -18.41 15.48 4.41
C LYS A 139 -17.25 16.01 5.22
N SER A 140 -17.47 16.13 6.52
CA SER A 140 -16.50 16.70 7.46
C SER A 140 -16.25 15.77 8.65
N TYR A 141 -15.08 15.90 9.24
CA TYR A 141 -14.79 15.38 10.59
C TYR A 141 -15.42 16.34 11.58
N ILE A 142 -16.24 15.83 12.48
CA ILE A 142 -17.09 16.64 13.36
C ILE A 142 -16.86 16.18 14.78
N SER A 143 -16.58 17.15 15.67
CA SER A 143 -16.58 16.96 17.11
C SER A 143 -17.74 17.74 17.71
N VAL A 144 -18.58 17.06 18.50
CA VAL A 144 -19.80 17.64 19.08
C VAL A 144 -19.66 17.74 20.59
N HIS A 145 -19.88 18.91 21.12
CA HIS A 145 -19.75 19.23 22.55
C HIS A 145 -21.01 19.83 23.10
N GLU A 146 -21.59 19.19 24.12
CA GLU A 146 -22.70 19.75 24.84
C GLU A 146 -22.23 20.93 25.71
N MET A 147 -22.92 22.07 25.60
CA MET A 147 -22.68 23.23 26.42
C MET A 147 -23.65 23.23 27.59
N ARG A 148 -23.15 23.46 28.79
CA ARG A 148 -23.93 23.48 30.01
C ARG A 148 -23.71 24.78 30.77
N SER A 149 -24.77 25.29 31.34
CA SER A 149 -24.71 26.43 32.25
C SER A 149 -24.04 26.04 33.59
N GLU A 150 -23.73 27.00 34.43
CA GLU A 150 -23.21 26.75 35.78
C GLU A 150 -24.23 25.97 36.65
N SER A 151 -25.52 26.01 36.33
CA SER A 151 -26.55 25.19 36.96
C SER A 151 -26.57 23.74 36.49
N GLY A 152 -25.81 23.39 35.42
CA GLY A 152 -25.76 22.06 34.81
C GLY A 152 -26.83 21.81 33.76
N GLU A 153 -27.65 22.78 33.43
CA GLU A 153 -28.65 22.68 32.38
C GLU A 153 -28.00 22.81 30.98
N CYS A 154 -28.52 22.08 30.00
CA CYS A 154 -28.10 22.22 28.62
C CYS A 154 -28.44 23.63 28.07
N THR A 155 -27.48 24.31 27.54
CA THR A 155 -27.66 25.61 26.88
C THR A 155 -27.56 25.53 25.36
N GLY A 156 -27.07 24.38 24.84
CA GLY A 156 -26.92 24.10 23.42
C GLY A 156 -25.78 23.16 23.10
N TYR A 157 -25.39 23.11 21.84
CA TYR A 157 -24.27 22.30 21.38
C TYR A 157 -23.32 23.12 20.51
N LEU A 158 -22.03 22.86 20.70
CA LEU A 158 -20.95 23.36 19.83
C LEU A 158 -20.53 22.24 18.89
N PHE A 159 -20.54 22.55 17.61
CA PHE A 159 -20.06 21.70 16.54
C PHE A 159 -18.77 22.30 15.98
N LEU A 160 -17.74 21.48 15.93
CA LEU A 160 -16.47 21.80 15.26
C LEU A 160 -16.30 20.86 14.09
N CYS A 161 -16.10 21.41 12.91
CA CYS A 161 -16.06 20.66 11.67
C CYS A 161 -14.76 20.93 10.93
N SER A 162 -14.10 19.89 10.44
CA SER A 162 -12.94 20.01 9.55
C SER A 162 -13.24 19.31 8.24
N SER A 163 -13.07 20.01 7.11
CA SER A 163 -13.36 19.44 5.79
C SER A 163 -12.61 18.14 5.52
N GLY A 164 -13.33 17.19 4.93
CA GLY A 164 -12.76 15.92 4.46
C GLY A 164 -12.00 16.03 3.14
N ASP A 165 -12.05 17.15 2.43
CA ASP A 165 -11.49 17.30 1.09
C ASP A 165 -9.98 17.17 1.06
N ARG A 166 -9.27 17.63 2.08
CA ARG A 166 -7.82 17.45 2.20
C ARG A 166 -7.42 15.97 2.20
N LEU A 167 -8.24 15.08 2.79
CA LEU A 167 -8.02 13.65 2.72
C LEU A 167 -8.17 13.14 1.29
N VAL A 168 -9.09 13.72 0.51
CA VAL A 168 -9.31 13.33 -0.89
C VAL A 168 -8.11 13.76 -1.75
N GLU A 169 -7.61 14.99 -1.60
CA GLU A 169 -6.43 15.49 -2.31
C GLU A 169 -5.18 14.67 -1.96
N PHE A 170 -4.91 14.49 -0.67
CA PHE A 170 -3.79 13.68 -0.22
C PHE A 170 -3.88 12.25 -0.76
N ARG A 171 -5.05 11.65 -0.74
CA ARG A 171 -5.27 10.30 -1.27
C ARG A 171 -4.94 10.22 -2.75
N LYS A 172 -5.29 11.25 -3.54
CA LYS A 172 -4.96 11.32 -4.97
C LYS A 172 -3.45 11.43 -5.20
N GLU A 173 -2.75 12.26 -4.45
CA GLU A 173 -1.29 12.40 -4.52
C GLU A 173 -0.59 11.12 -4.07
N PHE A 174 -1.04 10.51 -2.97
CA PHE A 174 -0.54 9.23 -2.48
C PHE A 174 -0.66 8.13 -3.55
N PHE A 175 -1.84 7.96 -4.15
CA PHE A 175 -2.02 6.97 -5.20
C PHE A 175 -1.15 7.24 -6.42
N SER A 176 -0.97 8.49 -6.81
CA SER A 176 -0.11 8.86 -7.93
C SER A 176 1.35 8.46 -7.67
N ASN A 177 1.87 8.83 -6.51
CA ASN A 177 3.25 8.53 -6.10
C ASN A 177 3.47 7.03 -5.86
N PHE A 178 2.50 6.36 -5.22
CA PHE A 178 2.51 4.92 -5.01
C PHE A 178 2.52 4.15 -6.34
N PHE A 179 1.66 4.53 -7.28
CA PHE A 179 1.59 3.89 -8.59
C PHE A 179 2.89 4.07 -9.38
N LEU A 180 3.46 5.28 -9.36
CA LEU A 180 4.73 5.58 -10.01
C LEU A 180 5.86 4.73 -9.42
N SER A 181 5.96 4.65 -8.09
CA SER A 181 6.99 3.84 -7.41
C SER A 181 6.81 2.34 -7.66
N ALA A 182 5.57 1.85 -7.69
CA ALA A 182 5.25 0.46 -8.02
C ALA A 182 5.65 0.11 -9.46
N CYS A 183 5.37 0.98 -10.43
CA CYS A 183 5.80 0.81 -11.82
C CYS A 183 7.32 0.76 -11.94
N LEU A 184 8.04 1.66 -11.25
CA LEU A 184 9.49 1.67 -11.25
C LEU A 184 10.07 0.39 -10.64
N MET A 185 9.51 -0.07 -9.52
CA MET A 185 9.91 -1.31 -8.86
C MET A 185 9.71 -2.52 -9.78
N LEU A 186 8.57 -2.63 -10.47
CA LEU A 186 8.29 -3.71 -11.40
C LEU A 186 9.25 -3.68 -12.61
N LEU A 187 9.61 -2.50 -13.09
CA LEU A 187 10.59 -2.34 -14.17
C LEU A 187 11.96 -2.86 -13.74
N VAL A 188 12.45 -2.43 -12.57
CA VAL A 188 13.73 -2.90 -12.01
C VAL A 188 13.72 -4.40 -11.80
N ALA A 189 12.65 -4.94 -11.20
CA ALA A 189 12.49 -6.38 -10.99
C ALA A 189 12.48 -7.17 -12.30
N SER A 190 11.85 -6.64 -13.35
CA SER A 190 11.84 -7.25 -14.69
C SER A 190 13.25 -7.32 -15.30
N VAL A 191 14.03 -6.25 -15.17
CA VAL A 191 15.42 -6.21 -15.65
C VAL A 191 16.29 -7.19 -14.88
N LEU A 192 16.20 -7.18 -13.53
CA LEU A 192 16.96 -8.11 -12.69
C LEU A 192 16.62 -9.57 -12.99
N THR A 193 15.33 -9.89 -13.18
CA THR A 193 14.89 -11.24 -13.54
C THR A 193 15.45 -11.67 -14.89
N LYS A 194 15.48 -10.79 -15.90
CA LYS A 194 16.11 -11.07 -17.19
C LYS A 194 17.61 -11.38 -17.04
N VAL A 195 18.33 -10.55 -16.29
CA VAL A 195 19.76 -10.77 -16.03
C VAL A 195 19.99 -12.12 -15.34
N MET A 196 19.18 -12.44 -14.33
CA MET A 196 19.27 -13.70 -13.59
C MET A 196 18.95 -14.91 -14.48
N MET A 197 17.97 -14.77 -15.38
CA MET A 197 17.65 -15.82 -16.36
C MET A 197 18.86 -16.15 -17.24
N HIS A 198 19.50 -15.15 -17.83
CA HIS A 198 20.65 -15.37 -18.70
C HIS A 198 21.88 -15.87 -17.95
N LYS A 199 22.10 -15.45 -16.71
CA LYS A 199 23.28 -15.84 -15.94
C LYS A 199 23.17 -17.19 -15.22
N LEU A 200 21.95 -17.62 -14.87
CA LEU A 200 21.75 -18.85 -14.09
C LEU A 200 20.88 -19.88 -14.82
N THR A 201 19.70 -19.49 -15.29
CA THR A 201 18.72 -20.44 -15.80
C THR A 201 19.12 -21.02 -17.17
N ASP A 202 19.53 -20.17 -18.12
CA ASP A 202 19.91 -20.62 -19.44
C ASP A 202 21.14 -21.53 -19.42
N PRO A 203 22.23 -21.23 -18.67
CA PRO A 203 23.35 -22.15 -18.52
C PRO A 203 23.01 -23.50 -17.89
N ILE A 204 22.19 -23.51 -16.83
CA ILE A 204 21.74 -24.76 -16.21
C ILE A 204 20.97 -25.62 -17.22
N GLN A 205 20.13 -24.99 -18.04
CA GLN A 205 19.38 -25.71 -19.07
C GLN A 205 20.30 -26.31 -20.12
N LYS A 206 21.35 -25.60 -20.55
CA LYS A 206 22.38 -26.13 -21.46
C LYS A 206 23.07 -27.37 -20.90
N VAL A 207 23.45 -27.35 -19.61
CA VAL A 207 24.03 -28.51 -18.94
C VAL A 207 23.05 -29.69 -18.91
N THR A 208 21.76 -29.41 -18.60
CA THR A 208 20.72 -30.45 -18.56
C THR A 208 20.48 -31.06 -19.93
N ASP A 209 20.38 -30.26 -20.98
CA ASP A 209 20.19 -30.74 -22.36
C ASP A 209 21.37 -31.52 -22.85
N ALA A 210 22.61 -31.10 -22.54
CA ALA A 210 23.82 -31.83 -22.84
C ALA A 210 23.86 -33.19 -22.10
N ALA A 211 23.50 -33.23 -20.83
CA ALA A 211 23.43 -34.46 -20.03
C ALA A 211 22.38 -35.43 -20.56
N GLN A 212 21.23 -34.98 -21.01
CA GLN A 212 20.21 -35.82 -21.63
C GLN A 212 20.68 -36.42 -22.96
N ARG A 213 21.32 -35.64 -23.81
CA ARG A 213 21.86 -36.14 -25.08
C ARG A 213 22.99 -37.16 -24.84
N PHE A 214 23.87 -36.85 -23.90
CA PHE A 214 24.98 -37.72 -23.50
C PHE A 214 24.47 -39.09 -22.99
N GLY A 215 23.46 -39.03 -22.09
CA GLY A 215 22.79 -40.27 -21.61
C GLY A 215 21.99 -41.00 -22.68
N GLY A 216 21.58 -40.34 -23.75
CA GLY A 216 20.99 -40.93 -24.95
C GLY A 216 21.98 -41.58 -25.91
N GLY A 217 23.31 -41.56 -25.59
CA GLY A 217 24.35 -42.21 -26.36
C GLY A 217 25.18 -41.30 -27.25
N ASP A 218 24.88 -39.98 -27.29
CA ASP A 218 25.70 -39.00 -27.99
C ASP A 218 26.89 -38.56 -27.12
N LEU A 219 27.94 -39.41 -27.10
CA LEU A 219 29.14 -39.16 -26.27
C LEU A 219 30.00 -37.97 -26.76
N SER A 220 29.66 -37.39 -27.90
CA SER A 220 30.38 -36.24 -28.45
C SER A 220 29.89 -34.90 -27.94
N VAL A 221 28.74 -34.85 -27.30
CA VAL A 221 28.13 -33.63 -26.79
C VAL A 221 28.94 -32.99 -25.67
N ARG A 222 29.08 -31.69 -25.72
CA ARG A 222 29.70 -30.86 -24.67
C ARG A 222 28.83 -29.66 -24.39
N VAL A 223 28.96 -29.10 -23.19
CA VAL A 223 28.33 -27.84 -22.81
C VAL A 223 29.19 -26.71 -23.31
N GLU A 224 28.65 -25.89 -24.22
CA GLU A 224 29.31 -24.75 -24.81
C GLU A 224 28.65 -23.43 -24.40
N GLY A 225 29.44 -22.34 -24.37
CA GLY A 225 28.93 -21.00 -24.07
C GLY A 225 28.43 -20.84 -22.64
N VAL A 226 29.05 -21.55 -21.70
CA VAL A 226 28.92 -21.37 -20.27
C VAL A 226 30.31 -21.06 -19.72
N ASP A 227 30.77 -19.82 -20.06
CA ASP A 227 32.07 -19.34 -19.64
C ASP A 227 31.89 -18.39 -18.46
N GLY A 228 32.97 -18.27 -17.64
CA GLY A 228 33.02 -17.34 -16.52
C GLY A 228 33.40 -18.02 -15.21
N GLU A 229 33.20 -17.27 -14.12
CA GLU A 229 33.42 -17.72 -12.75
C GLU A 229 32.07 -17.98 -12.08
N GLY A 230 32.01 -19.03 -11.25
CA GLY A 230 30.85 -19.38 -10.46
C GLY A 230 30.42 -20.83 -10.63
N GLU A 231 29.49 -21.26 -9.76
CA GLU A 231 29.08 -22.67 -9.58
C GLU A 231 28.52 -23.30 -10.85
N VAL A 232 27.85 -22.53 -11.69
CA VAL A 232 27.24 -23.04 -12.93
C VAL A 232 28.31 -23.27 -14.01
N ALA A 233 29.33 -22.40 -14.08
CA ALA A 233 30.46 -22.60 -14.97
C ALA A 233 31.32 -23.81 -14.51
N ASP A 234 31.48 -23.98 -13.20
CA ASP A 234 32.16 -25.15 -12.63
C ASP A 234 31.41 -26.44 -12.91
N LEU A 235 30.08 -26.41 -12.81
CA LEU A 235 29.23 -27.56 -13.19
C LEU A 235 29.43 -27.96 -14.66
N ALA A 236 29.42 -26.96 -15.57
CA ALA A 236 29.63 -27.18 -16.99
C ALA A 236 31.03 -27.76 -17.28
N ARG A 237 32.09 -27.24 -16.65
CA ARG A 237 33.46 -27.73 -16.77
C ARG A 237 33.59 -29.16 -16.23
N THR A 238 32.93 -29.46 -15.10
CA THR A 238 32.95 -30.77 -14.49
C THR A 238 32.22 -31.80 -15.35
N PHE A 239 31.06 -31.43 -15.92
CA PHE A 239 30.34 -32.25 -16.88
C PHE A 239 31.21 -32.55 -18.11
N ASN A 240 31.85 -31.57 -18.73
CA ASN A 240 32.66 -31.75 -19.89
C ASN A 240 33.86 -32.70 -19.61
N ARG A 241 34.54 -32.53 -18.45
CA ARG A 241 35.62 -33.47 -18.04
C ARG A 241 35.14 -34.90 -17.86
N MET A 242 33.95 -35.08 -17.26
CA MET A 242 33.34 -36.43 -17.13
C MET A 242 33.04 -36.99 -18.50
N ALA A 243 32.49 -36.20 -19.42
CA ALA A 243 32.16 -36.62 -20.77
C ALA A 243 33.43 -37.02 -21.57
N ASP A 244 34.51 -36.28 -21.43
CA ASP A 244 35.81 -36.59 -22.04
C ASP A 244 36.33 -37.95 -21.54
N ASN A 245 36.32 -38.19 -20.24
CA ASN A 245 36.80 -39.44 -19.65
C ASN A 245 35.95 -40.67 -20.12
N ILE A 246 34.64 -40.53 -20.20
CA ILE A 246 33.76 -41.61 -20.67
C ILE A 246 33.99 -41.86 -22.15
N GLN A 247 34.11 -40.81 -22.99
CA GLN A 247 34.35 -40.97 -24.41
C GLN A 247 35.69 -41.62 -24.70
N MET A 248 36.80 -41.22 -23.98
CA MET A 248 38.10 -41.86 -24.08
C MET A 248 38.04 -43.36 -23.72
N ASN A 249 37.33 -43.73 -22.64
CA ASN A 249 37.16 -45.12 -22.25
C ASN A 249 36.39 -45.92 -23.31
N ASP A 250 35.33 -45.38 -23.87
CA ASP A 250 34.53 -46.01 -24.90
C ASP A 250 35.36 -46.25 -26.19
N ASN A 251 36.10 -45.23 -26.63
CA ASN A 251 36.99 -45.34 -27.76
C ASN A 251 38.10 -46.38 -27.54
N SER A 252 38.67 -46.44 -26.31
CA SER A 252 39.70 -47.44 -25.97
C SER A 252 39.14 -48.86 -25.97
N ARG A 253 37.93 -49.04 -25.46
CA ARG A 253 37.23 -50.35 -25.54
C ARG A 253 36.92 -50.76 -26.96
N GLY A 254 36.49 -49.80 -27.81
CA GLY A 254 36.24 -50.06 -29.23
C GLY A 254 37.51 -50.49 -29.99
N GLN A 255 38.62 -49.77 -29.76
CA GLN A 255 39.94 -50.14 -30.34
C GLN A 255 40.41 -51.51 -29.85
N PHE A 256 40.27 -51.76 -28.53
CA PHE A 256 40.65 -53.10 -27.95
C PHE A 256 39.87 -54.24 -28.60
N MET A 257 38.54 -54.10 -28.71
CA MET A 257 37.71 -55.09 -29.38
C MET A 257 38.00 -55.26 -30.84
N GLY A 258 38.31 -54.13 -31.58
CA GLY A 258 38.73 -54.17 -32.97
C GLY A 258 40.03 -54.90 -33.17
N ASN A 259 41.02 -54.65 -32.31
CA ASN A 259 42.34 -55.36 -32.35
C ASN A 259 42.17 -56.85 -32.05
N ILE A 260 41.40 -57.24 -31.03
CA ILE A 260 41.10 -58.66 -30.74
C ILE A 260 40.42 -59.29 -31.93
N ALA A 261 39.42 -58.71 -32.52
CA ALA A 261 38.71 -59.23 -33.67
C ALA A 261 39.66 -59.41 -34.87
N HIS A 262 40.61 -58.54 -35.07
CA HIS A 262 41.60 -58.68 -36.11
C HIS A 262 42.60 -59.81 -35.85
N GLU A 263 43.11 -59.90 -34.62
CA GLU A 263 44.04 -60.99 -34.22
C GLU A 263 43.40 -62.37 -34.22
N LEU A 264 42.10 -62.47 -33.89
CA LEU A 264 41.34 -63.73 -33.97
C LEU A 264 40.99 -64.11 -35.41
N ARG A 265 40.78 -63.11 -36.32
CA ARG A 265 40.46 -63.42 -37.72
C ARG A 265 41.63 -64.06 -38.47
N THR A 266 42.88 -63.63 -38.17
CA THR A 266 44.11 -64.14 -38.83
C THR A 266 44.31 -65.65 -38.68
N PRO A 267 44.28 -66.32 -37.51
CA PRO A 267 44.40 -67.72 -37.37
C PRO A 267 43.17 -68.50 -37.88
N MET A 268 41.93 -67.94 -37.87
CA MET A 268 40.72 -68.59 -38.38
C MET A 268 40.65 -68.67 -39.92
N THR A 269 41.44 -67.85 -40.65
CA THR A 269 41.47 -67.83 -42.12
C THR A 269 42.53 -68.76 -42.67
N THR A 270 43.35 -69.40 -41.78
CA THR A 270 44.46 -70.28 -42.16
C THR A 270 44.13 -71.81 -41.94
N ILE A 271 42.90 -72.11 -41.51
CA ILE A 271 42.31 -73.47 -41.44
C ILE A 271 41.33 -73.60 -42.59
#